data_c7a22a3dace39068ea8f4da196983b07
#
_entry.id   c7a22a3dace39068ea8f4da196983b07
#
_cell.length_a   1.000
_cell.length_b   1.000
_cell.length_c   1.000
_cell.angle_alpha   90.00
_cell.angle_beta   90.00
_cell.angle_gamma   90.00
#
_symmetry.space_group_name_H-M   'P 1'
#
loop_
_entity.id
_entity.type
_entity.pdbx_description
1 polymer ?
#
loop_
_entity_poly.entity_id
_entity_poly.type
_entity_poly.pdbx_seq_one_letter_code
_entity_poly.pdbx_strand_id
1 'polypeptide(L)'
;MKCKLRFGAAAVVIPTLSLASVFASASALDDNPAALAALQVKADHAQPRDRCFLYATLVSRMTDLAGYQLNSGDSGQASETLKGVQQYAEKIHMGVVDDSKKLRDAELLMRRATFHLQDFLSEASYEDRQTLEATLKQLNQVQTQLMTQVFKR
;
A
#
# COMPACT_ATOMS: atom_id res chain seq x y z
N MET A 1 -53.52 -33.78 56.23
CA MET A 1 -53.82 -32.59 55.38
C MET A 1 -52.52 -32.13 54.80
N LYS A 2 -52.47 -31.86 53.52
CA LYS A 2 -51.32 -31.87 52.61
C LYS A 2 -50.51 -30.57 52.65
N CYS A 3 -49.22 -30.63 53.02
CA CYS A 3 -48.28 -29.56 52.83
C CYS A 3 -47.40 -29.81 51.56
N LYS A 4 -47.56 -28.99 50.56
CA LYS A 4 -46.75 -29.06 49.35
C LYS A 4 -45.52 -28.13 49.49
N LEU A 5 -44.34 -28.71 49.56
CA LEU A 5 -43.08 -28.04 49.55
C LEU A 5 -42.71 -27.77 48.09
N ARG A 6 -42.58 -26.48 47.68
CA ARG A 6 -42.10 -26.10 46.37
C ARG A 6 -40.62 -25.74 46.47
N PHE A 7 -39.79 -26.61 45.93
CA PHE A 7 -38.36 -26.29 45.66
C PHE A 7 -38.25 -25.44 44.41
N GLY A 8 -37.78 -24.21 44.58
CA GLY A 8 -37.39 -23.36 43.48
C GLY A 8 -35.94 -23.64 43.10
N ALA A 9 -35.74 -24.14 41.90
CA ALA A 9 -34.39 -24.30 41.31
C ALA A 9 -33.93 -22.96 40.77
N ALA A 10 -32.91 -22.35 41.37
CA ALA A 10 -32.20 -21.20 40.84
C ALA A 10 -31.19 -21.65 39.78
N ALA A 11 -31.47 -21.39 38.54
CA ALA A 11 -30.53 -21.59 37.45
C ALA A 11 -29.50 -20.46 37.42
N VAL A 12 -28.28 -20.77 37.79
CA VAL A 12 -27.11 -19.87 37.65
C VAL A 12 -26.67 -19.94 36.19
N VAL A 13 -26.96 -18.88 35.43
CA VAL A 13 -26.41 -18.71 34.07
C VAL A 13 -25.04 -18.07 34.21
N ILE A 14 -23.99 -18.83 33.92
CA ILE A 14 -22.60 -18.34 33.82
C ILE A 14 -22.40 -17.84 32.39
N PRO A 15 -22.13 -16.54 32.13
CA PRO A 15 -21.75 -16.09 30.81
C PRO A 15 -20.29 -16.48 30.56
N THR A 16 -20.08 -17.44 29.68
CA THR A 16 -18.74 -17.74 29.14
C THR A 16 -18.31 -16.60 28.21
N LEU A 17 -17.40 -15.79 28.69
CA LEU A 17 -16.71 -14.77 27.87
C LEU A 17 -15.75 -15.51 26.91
N SER A 18 -16.19 -15.71 25.67
CA SER A 18 -15.32 -16.18 24.58
C SER A 18 -14.38 -15.06 24.18
N LEU A 19 -13.13 -15.08 24.67
CA LEU A 19 -12.06 -14.28 24.08
C LEU A 19 -11.76 -14.86 22.68
N ALA A 20 -12.35 -14.28 21.67
CA ALA A 20 -11.93 -14.47 20.30
C ALA A 20 -10.56 -13.80 20.14
N SER A 21 -9.50 -14.61 20.17
CA SER A 21 -8.15 -14.18 19.83
C SER A 21 -8.12 -13.88 18.34
N VAL A 22 -8.25 -12.60 18.00
CA VAL A 22 -8.01 -12.10 16.65
C VAL A 22 -6.50 -12.14 16.43
N PHE A 23 -5.98 -13.25 15.92
CA PHE A 23 -4.67 -13.30 15.30
C PHE A 23 -4.77 -12.53 13.98
N ALA A 24 -4.60 -11.21 14.04
CA ALA A 24 -4.41 -10.39 12.87
C ALA A 24 -3.08 -10.80 12.22
N SER A 25 -3.16 -11.50 11.09
CA SER A 25 -2.00 -11.76 10.23
C SER A 25 -1.42 -10.41 9.80
N ALA A 26 -0.23 -10.08 10.28
CA ALA A 26 0.43 -8.79 10.08
C ALA A 26 0.79 -8.47 8.62
N SER A 27 0.64 -9.42 7.72
CA SER A 27 0.93 -9.26 6.28
C SER A 27 -0.22 -8.68 5.45
N ALA A 28 -1.47 -8.75 5.93
CA ALA A 28 -2.63 -8.18 5.21
C ALA A 28 -2.92 -6.72 5.55
N LEU A 29 -2.17 -6.12 6.50
CA LEU A 29 -2.37 -4.75 6.98
C LEU A 29 -1.61 -3.70 6.18
N ASP A 30 -0.65 -4.10 5.34
CA ASP A 30 0.23 -3.14 4.69
C ASP A 30 -0.39 -2.45 3.46
N ASP A 31 -1.40 -3.06 2.82
CA ASP A 31 -2.06 -2.53 1.61
C ASP A 31 -3.48 -2.01 1.86
N ASN A 32 -3.88 -1.89 3.13
CA ASN A 32 -5.16 -1.31 3.52
C ASN A 32 -5.20 0.19 3.14
N PRO A 33 -6.28 0.70 2.52
CA PRO A 33 -6.45 2.13 2.19
C PRO A 33 -6.16 3.08 3.37
N ALA A 34 -6.52 2.69 4.59
CA ALA A 34 -6.22 3.47 5.79
C ALA A 34 -4.72 3.55 6.09
N ALA A 35 -3.96 2.47 5.87
CA ALA A 35 -2.51 2.44 6.04
C ALA A 35 -1.81 3.28 4.97
N LEU A 36 -2.29 3.25 3.73
CA LEU A 36 -1.79 4.11 2.64
C LEU A 36 -2.06 5.58 2.93
N ALA A 37 -3.26 5.93 3.40
CA ALA A 37 -3.60 7.31 3.80
C ALA A 37 -2.70 7.80 4.95
N ALA A 38 -2.46 6.98 5.97
CA ALA A 38 -1.55 7.31 7.06
C ALA A 38 -0.10 7.52 6.58
N LEU A 39 0.37 6.67 5.65
CA LEU A 39 1.69 6.80 5.06
C LEU A 39 1.81 8.07 4.20
N GLN A 40 0.74 8.44 3.49
CA GLN A 40 0.68 9.70 2.73
C GLN A 40 0.84 10.90 3.66
N VAL A 41 0.05 10.99 4.73
CA VAL A 41 0.15 12.07 5.72
C VAL A 41 1.57 12.13 6.29
N LYS A 42 2.16 10.99 6.62
CA LYS A 42 3.53 10.91 7.11
C LYS A 42 4.54 11.43 6.09
N ALA A 43 4.38 11.10 4.81
CA ALA A 43 5.27 11.54 3.74
C ALA A 43 5.16 13.05 3.50
N ASP A 44 3.93 13.59 3.49
CA ASP A 44 3.69 15.02 3.26
C ASP A 44 4.26 15.91 4.39
N HIS A 45 4.30 15.41 5.64
CA HIS A 45 4.83 16.12 6.81
C HIS A 45 6.30 15.78 7.12
N ALA A 46 6.91 14.85 6.39
CA ALA A 46 8.28 14.44 6.63
C ALA A 46 9.31 15.53 6.28
N GLN A 47 10.49 15.44 6.87
CA GLN A 47 11.62 16.27 6.48
C GLN A 47 11.98 16.05 4.99
N PRO A 48 12.42 17.05 4.24
CA PRO A 48 12.73 16.95 2.83
C PRO A 48 13.61 15.73 2.48
N ARG A 49 14.63 15.48 3.30
CA ARG A 49 15.58 14.37 3.13
C ARG A 49 14.98 12.96 3.31
N ASP A 50 13.85 12.85 4.01
CA ASP A 50 13.15 11.58 4.26
C ASP A 50 11.98 11.36 3.31
N ARG A 51 11.47 12.42 2.66
CA ARG A 51 10.29 12.37 1.78
C ARG A 51 10.45 11.43 0.61
N CYS A 52 11.60 11.46 -0.04
CA CYS A 52 11.87 10.63 -1.22
C CYS A 52 11.61 9.13 -0.94
N PHE A 53 12.14 8.63 0.17
CA PHE A 53 11.94 7.24 0.58
C PHE A 53 10.49 6.93 0.93
N LEU A 54 9.79 7.84 1.59
CA LEU A 54 8.38 7.64 1.97
C LEU A 54 7.45 7.64 0.76
N TYR A 55 7.68 8.53 -0.22
CA TYR A 55 6.93 8.51 -1.47
C TYR A 55 7.25 7.27 -2.32
N ALA A 56 8.51 6.82 -2.35
CA ALA A 56 8.86 5.57 -3.03
C ALA A 56 8.16 4.36 -2.37
N THR A 57 8.01 4.37 -1.04
CA THR A 57 7.24 3.36 -0.32
C THR A 57 5.76 3.40 -0.71
N LEU A 58 5.17 4.60 -0.81
CA LEU A 58 3.78 4.77 -1.30
C LEU A 58 3.61 4.23 -2.72
N VAL A 59 4.49 4.63 -3.63
CA VAL A 59 4.48 4.16 -5.03
C VAL A 59 4.51 2.64 -5.09
N SER A 60 5.43 2.00 -4.37
CA SER A 60 5.53 0.53 -4.37
C SER A 60 4.25 -0.14 -3.88
N ARG A 61 3.71 0.30 -2.73
CA ARG A 61 2.48 -0.28 -2.16
C ARG A 61 1.24 -0.03 -3.01
N MET A 62 1.10 1.17 -3.57
CA MET A 62 -0.01 1.49 -4.47
C MET A 62 0.07 0.71 -5.78
N THR A 63 1.27 0.42 -6.28
CA THR A 63 1.46 -0.46 -7.44
C THR A 63 1.00 -1.89 -7.13
N ASP A 64 1.35 -2.43 -5.97
CA ASP A 64 0.89 -3.75 -5.52
C ASP A 64 -0.65 -3.77 -5.39
N LEU A 65 -1.26 -2.71 -4.84
CA LEU A 65 -2.72 -2.56 -4.75
C LEU A 65 -3.38 -2.49 -6.14
N ALA A 66 -2.82 -1.73 -7.07
CA ALA A 66 -3.34 -1.64 -8.44
C ALA A 66 -3.31 -3.01 -9.14
N GLY A 67 -2.25 -3.80 -8.94
CA GLY A 67 -2.18 -5.17 -9.44
C GLY A 67 -3.26 -6.08 -8.85
N TYR A 68 -3.51 -5.98 -7.55
CA TYR A 68 -4.61 -6.71 -6.93
C TYR A 68 -5.98 -6.32 -7.53
N GLN A 69 -6.23 -5.02 -7.74
CA GLN A 69 -7.46 -4.49 -8.33
C GLN A 69 -7.64 -4.97 -9.77
N LEU A 70 -6.58 -4.95 -10.59
CA LEU A 70 -6.60 -5.49 -11.97
C LEU A 70 -6.95 -6.98 -11.98
N ASN A 71 -6.31 -7.77 -11.12
CA ASN A 71 -6.58 -9.21 -11.02
C ASN A 71 -7.99 -9.53 -10.51
N SER A 72 -8.60 -8.61 -9.75
CA SER A 72 -9.98 -8.71 -9.28
C SER A 72 -11.02 -8.23 -10.31
N GLY A 73 -10.58 -7.69 -11.43
CA GLY A 73 -11.44 -7.12 -12.48
C GLY A 73 -11.90 -5.69 -12.19
N ASP A 74 -11.34 -5.02 -11.17
CA ASP A 74 -11.70 -3.65 -10.77
C ASP A 74 -10.85 -2.61 -11.52
N SER A 75 -10.86 -2.65 -12.87
CA SER A 75 -10.04 -1.78 -13.72
C SER A 75 -10.23 -0.29 -13.43
N GLY A 76 -11.45 0.13 -13.06
CA GLY A 76 -11.72 1.52 -12.68
C GLY A 76 -10.94 1.97 -11.45
N GLN A 77 -10.94 1.16 -10.39
CA GLN A 77 -10.19 1.43 -9.18
C GLN A 77 -8.68 1.34 -9.42
N ALA A 78 -8.24 0.37 -10.21
CA ALA A 78 -6.84 0.23 -10.59
C ALA A 78 -6.34 1.48 -11.32
N SER A 79 -7.11 2.01 -12.26
CA SER A 79 -6.78 3.25 -12.98
C SER A 79 -6.63 4.45 -12.05
N GLU A 80 -7.53 4.62 -11.08
CA GLU A 80 -7.41 5.70 -10.09
C GLU A 80 -6.20 5.49 -9.17
N THR A 81 -5.91 4.27 -8.75
CA THR A 81 -4.73 3.94 -7.96
C THR A 81 -3.45 4.24 -8.74
N LEU A 82 -3.39 3.89 -10.03
CA LEU A 82 -2.25 4.19 -10.91
C LEU A 82 -2.04 5.70 -11.15
N LYS A 83 -3.11 6.50 -11.23
CA LYS A 83 -2.99 7.96 -11.25
C LYS A 83 -2.35 8.50 -9.96
N GLY A 84 -2.71 7.93 -8.81
CA GLY A 84 -2.05 8.23 -7.54
C GLY A 84 -0.56 7.86 -7.56
N VAL A 85 -0.20 6.70 -8.11
CA VAL A 85 1.20 6.28 -8.32
C VAL A 85 1.96 7.34 -9.13
N GLN A 86 1.37 7.83 -10.23
CA GLN A 86 1.99 8.88 -11.07
C GLN A 86 2.22 10.17 -10.29
N GLN A 87 1.24 10.61 -9.48
CA GLN A 87 1.35 11.81 -8.66
C GLN A 87 2.49 11.71 -7.64
N TYR A 88 2.63 10.57 -6.96
CA TYR A 88 3.73 10.38 -6.00
C TYR A 88 5.09 10.18 -6.68
N ALA A 89 5.14 9.57 -7.85
CA ALA A 89 6.34 9.51 -8.68
C ALA A 89 6.83 10.91 -9.04
N GLU A 90 5.93 11.83 -9.42
CA GLU A 90 6.27 13.22 -9.67
C GLU A 90 6.80 13.94 -8.43
N LYS A 91 6.20 13.70 -7.25
CA LYS A 91 6.72 14.25 -5.98
C LYS A 91 8.15 13.74 -5.66
N ILE A 92 8.47 12.49 -6.02
CA ILE A 92 9.84 11.97 -5.92
C ILE A 92 10.75 12.74 -6.86
N HIS A 93 10.36 12.87 -8.15
CA HIS A 93 11.14 13.56 -9.17
C HIS A 93 11.52 14.97 -8.75
N MET A 94 10.57 15.75 -8.25
CA MET A 94 10.79 17.12 -7.79
C MET A 94 11.50 17.22 -6.43
N GLY A 95 11.44 16.17 -5.62
CA GLY A 95 11.85 16.18 -4.23
C GLY A 95 13.22 15.54 -3.93
N VAL A 96 13.91 15.03 -4.95
CA VAL A 96 15.26 14.47 -4.75
C VAL A 96 16.25 15.58 -4.46
N VAL A 97 16.77 15.58 -3.24
CA VAL A 97 17.83 16.49 -2.80
C VAL A 97 19.13 15.72 -2.54
N ASP A 98 20.27 16.38 -2.68
CA ASP A 98 21.59 15.73 -2.54
C ASP A 98 21.82 15.08 -1.18
N ASP A 99 21.13 15.54 -0.15
CA ASP A 99 21.17 15.05 1.23
C ASP A 99 20.08 13.98 1.52
N SER A 100 19.33 13.50 0.53
CA SER A 100 18.26 12.53 0.75
C SER A 100 18.79 11.25 1.39
N LYS A 101 18.14 10.85 2.49
CA LYS A 101 18.41 9.57 3.15
C LYS A 101 17.77 8.42 2.38
N LYS A 102 18.35 7.24 2.52
CA LYS A 102 17.80 5.99 1.96
C LYS A 102 17.51 6.05 0.46
N LEU A 103 18.30 6.83 -0.31
CA LEU A 103 18.14 6.90 -1.77
C LEU A 103 18.25 5.53 -2.43
N ARG A 104 19.17 4.67 -1.95
CA ARG A 104 19.31 3.31 -2.46
C ARG A 104 18.07 2.47 -2.18
N ASP A 105 17.49 2.60 -0.99
CA ASP A 105 16.25 1.88 -0.64
C ASP A 105 15.08 2.40 -1.48
N ALA A 106 14.99 3.72 -1.71
CA ALA A 106 13.99 4.32 -2.59
C ALA A 106 14.13 3.82 -4.03
N GLU A 107 15.35 3.73 -4.56
CA GLU A 107 15.63 3.19 -5.89
C GLU A 107 15.19 1.72 -6.01
N LEU A 108 15.47 0.89 -5.00
CA LEU A 108 15.05 -0.51 -4.97
C LEU A 108 13.52 -0.66 -4.97
N LEU A 109 12.80 0.20 -4.23
CA LEU A 109 11.34 0.23 -4.23
C LEU A 109 10.78 0.64 -5.60
N MET A 110 11.36 1.64 -6.23
CA MET A 110 10.95 2.08 -7.57
C MET A 110 11.21 0.99 -8.62
N ARG A 111 12.36 0.30 -8.53
CA ARG A 111 12.67 -0.83 -9.42
C ARG A 111 11.67 -1.97 -9.26
N ARG A 112 11.29 -2.30 -8.03
CA ARG A 112 10.26 -3.30 -7.75
C ARG A 112 8.92 -2.89 -8.37
N ALA A 113 8.47 -1.65 -8.14
CA ALA A 113 7.24 -1.14 -8.71
C ALA A 113 7.24 -1.18 -10.24
N THR A 114 8.34 -0.79 -10.86
CA THR A 114 8.54 -0.86 -12.32
C THR A 114 8.42 -2.29 -12.84
N PHE A 115 9.05 -3.25 -12.17
CA PHE A 115 8.98 -4.66 -12.54
C PHE A 115 7.54 -5.20 -12.46
N HIS A 116 6.83 -4.94 -11.36
CA HIS A 116 5.43 -5.35 -11.22
C HIS A 116 4.53 -4.73 -12.29
N LEU A 117 4.73 -3.45 -12.66
CA LEU A 117 3.96 -2.83 -13.75
C LEU A 117 4.23 -3.48 -15.11
N GLN A 118 5.45 -3.95 -15.37
CA GLN A 118 5.76 -4.70 -16.58
C GLN A 118 5.02 -6.03 -16.63
N ASP A 119 4.95 -6.74 -15.50
CA ASP A 119 4.20 -7.99 -15.39
C ASP A 119 2.70 -7.72 -15.65
N PHE A 120 2.11 -6.72 -15.00
CA PHE A 120 0.70 -6.36 -15.21
C PHE A 120 0.42 -5.93 -16.65
N LEU A 121 1.34 -5.21 -17.28
CA LEU A 121 1.20 -4.78 -18.67
C LEU A 121 1.14 -5.97 -19.64
N SER A 122 1.84 -7.06 -19.35
CA SER A 122 1.84 -8.25 -20.17
C SER A 122 0.47 -8.96 -20.21
N GLU A 123 -0.31 -8.83 -19.13
CA GLU A 123 -1.61 -9.47 -18.94
C GLU A 123 -2.80 -8.49 -19.13
N ALA A 124 -2.50 -7.20 -19.31
CA ALA A 124 -3.48 -6.12 -19.30
C ALA A 124 -4.44 -6.16 -20.48
N SER A 125 -5.69 -5.79 -20.21
CA SER A 125 -6.69 -5.50 -21.23
C SER A 125 -6.26 -4.32 -22.12
N TYR A 126 -6.89 -4.15 -23.27
CA TYR A 126 -6.60 -3.02 -24.14
C TYR A 126 -6.89 -1.65 -23.45
N GLU A 127 -7.92 -1.60 -22.61
CA GLU A 127 -8.35 -0.38 -21.93
C GLU A 127 -7.34 0.02 -20.82
N ASP A 128 -6.81 -0.95 -20.09
CA ASP A 128 -5.88 -0.71 -18.98
C ASP A 128 -4.46 -0.40 -19.46
N ARG A 129 -4.10 -0.90 -20.65
CA ARG A 129 -2.75 -0.82 -21.22
C ARG A 129 -2.22 0.60 -21.28
N GLN A 130 -3.02 1.55 -21.73
CA GLN A 130 -2.60 2.94 -21.88
C GLN A 130 -2.18 3.56 -20.55
N THR A 131 -2.95 3.32 -19.49
CA THR A 131 -2.65 3.85 -18.14
C THR A 131 -1.40 3.18 -17.56
N LEU A 132 -1.26 1.88 -17.75
CA LEU A 132 -0.08 1.13 -17.30
C LEU A 132 1.19 1.58 -18.03
N GLU A 133 1.17 1.75 -19.34
CA GLU A 133 2.31 2.22 -20.14
C GLU A 133 2.73 3.64 -19.73
N ALA A 134 1.78 4.56 -19.53
CA ALA A 134 2.06 5.92 -19.06
C ALA A 134 2.71 5.90 -17.67
N THR A 135 2.18 5.10 -16.75
CA THR A 135 2.72 4.96 -15.41
C THR A 135 4.12 4.35 -15.44
N LEU A 136 4.32 3.27 -16.19
CA LEU A 136 5.61 2.61 -16.35
C LEU A 136 6.68 3.56 -16.90
N LYS A 137 6.33 4.35 -17.92
CA LYS A 137 7.24 5.35 -18.49
C LYS A 137 7.70 6.36 -17.43
N GLN A 138 6.78 6.87 -16.63
CA GLN A 138 7.09 7.82 -15.57
C GLN A 138 7.94 7.21 -14.47
N LEU A 139 7.63 6.00 -14.02
CA LEU A 139 8.42 5.31 -13.01
C LEU A 139 9.85 5.05 -13.48
N ASN A 140 10.05 4.66 -14.75
CA ASN A 140 11.37 4.47 -15.34
C ASN A 140 12.20 5.76 -15.32
N GLN A 141 11.58 6.91 -15.60
CA GLN A 141 12.26 8.22 -15.53
C GLN A 141 12.73 8.53 -14.11
N VAL A 142 11.85 8.35 -13.11
CA VAL A 142 12.18 8.58 -11.70
C VAL A 142 13.25 7.61 -11.22
N GLN A 143 13.17 6.33 -11.59
CA GLN A 143 14.18 5.34 -11.25
C GLN A 143 15.56 5.71 -11.80
N THR A 144 15.63 6.14 -13.07
CA THR A 144 16.88 6.59 -13.70
C THR A 144 17.47 7.78 -12.95
N GLN A 145 16.65 8.72 -12.53
CA GLN A 145 17.08 9.88 -11.75
C GLN A 145 17.64 9.46 -10.39
N LEU A 146 16.94 8.57 -9.68
CA LEU A 146 17.40 8.05 -8.38
C LEU A 146 18.73 7.29 -8.53
N MET A 147 18.87 6.43 -9.54
CA MET A 147 20.14 5.77 -9.85
C MET A 147 21.27 6.79 -10.03
N THR A 148 21.03 7.82 -10.85
CA THR A 148 22.03 8.86 -11.08
C THR A 148 22.47 9.52 -9.78
N GLN A 149 21.54 9.79 -8.86
CA GLN A 149 21.87 10.38 -7.56
C GLN A 149 22.60 9.41 -6.63
N VAL A 150 22.23 8.13 -6.63
CA VAL A 150 22.91 7.09 -5.84
C VAL A 150 24.38 6.94 -6.25
N PHE A 151 24.68 7.02 -7.56
CA PHE A 151 26.03 6.83 -8.08
C PHE A 151 26.87 8.11 -8.13
N LYS A 152 26.29 9.29 -7.92
CA LYS A 152 27.05 10.56 -7.79
C LYS A 152 27.73 10.71 -6.42
N ARG A 153 27.40 9.88 -5.46
CA ARG A 153 27.95 9.85 -4.10
C ARG A 153 29.09 8.84 -4.02
#